data_88a54a8ec2428e337966d18c5aae75bf
#
_entry.id   88a54a8ec2428e337966d18c5aae75bf
#
_cell.length_a   1.000
_cell.length_b   1.000
_cell.length_c   1.000
_cell.angle_alpha   90.00
_cell.angle_beta   90.00
_cell.angle_gamma   90.00
#
_symmetry.space_group_name_H-M   'P 1'
#
loop_
_entity.id
_entity.type
_entity.pdbx_description
1 polymer ?
#
loop_
_entity_poly.entity_id
_entity_poly.type
_entity_poly.pdbx_seq_one_letter_code
_entity_poly.pdbx_strand_id
1 'polypeptide(L)'
;MLRSTGDALTPGLISIFTCVLDIIFNFFLINPTREMTVFGQNLTVWGLGWGVPGAALGTALANAVGGTLALGVLLLRDGPLCIRKPGSWHITRACLHNVWKVGAPLAAERAALSSAQVLLVRIVSGLGTTAIAANSLGVSAESLCYMAGYGIQDAALALVGQAVGANRRDMAKRFAWLCTAMGMGIMALTGVGLYVFAPQLMGIFTADAAVIALGARVLRIEAFAEPMFGASIVASGSMQGAGDSTGCFILNLVSMWGVRLTLAVLLAPHFGLVGVWAAMCAELCTRGALFLLRMARGKWLDKGAL
;
A
#
# COMPACT_ATOMS: atom_id res chain seq x y z
N MET A 1 -11.44 4.61 10.93
CA MET A 1 -12.32 4.87 12.10
C MET A 1 -12.45 3.63 12.99
N LEU A 2 -13.06 2.49 12.57
CA LEU A 2 -13.16 1.29 13.45
C LEU A 2 -11.81 0.77 13.94
N ARG A 3 -10.76 0.77 13.10
CA ARG A 3 -9.41 0.36 13.52
C ARG A 3 -8.81 1.27 14.60
N SER A 4 -9.11 2.57 14.58
CA SER A 4 -8.60 3.51 15.58
C SER A 4 -9.24 3.36 16.97
N THR A 5 -10.41 2.71 17.06
CA THR A 5 -11.06 2.37 18.36
C THR A 5 -10.60 1.02 18.93
N GLY A 6 -9.63 0.36 18.29
CA GLY A 6 -9.11 -0.95 18.70
C GLY A 6 -9.81 -2.15 18.08
N ASP A 7 -10.90 -1.94 17.32
CA ASP A 7 -11.58 -3.02 16.60
C ASP A 7 -10.94 -3.21 15.21
N ALA A 8 -9.97 -4.10 15.13
CA ALA A 8 -9.34 -4.48 13.88
C ALA A 8 -10.04 -5.68 13.20
N LEU A 9 -10.75 -6.51 13.97
CA LEU A 9 -11.39 -7.74 13.47
C LEU A 9 -12.57 -7.43 12.54
N THR A 10 -13.48 -6.55 12.97
CA THR A 10 -14.68 -6.23 12.18
C THR A 10 -14.34 -5.65 10.81
N PRO A 11 -13.50 -4.61 10.65
CA PRO A 11 -13.14 -4.13 9.32
C PRO A 11 -12.27 -5.13 8.56
N GLY A 12 -11.51 -5.98 9.24
CA GLY A 12 -10.76 -7.08 8.61
C GLY A 12 -11.68 -8.10 7.95
N LEU A 13 -12.69 -8.58 8.68
CA LEU A 13 -13.68 -9.53 8.16
C LEU A 13 -14.50 -8.93 7.01
N ILE A 14 -14.93 -7.66 7.11
CA ILE A 14 -15.63 -6.96 6.02
C ILE A 14 -14.74 -6.89 4.78
N SER A 15 -13.44 -6.58 4.94
CA SER A 15 -12.51 -6.52 3.81
C SER A 15 -12.34 -7.88 3.14
N ILE A 16 -12.17 -8.96 3.92
CA ILE A 16 -12.08 -10.33 3.39
C ILE A 16 -13.37 -10.70 2.63
N PHE A 17 -14.52 -10.41 3.21
CA PHE A 17 -15.80 -10.69 2.57
C PHE A 17 -15.95 -9.90 1.27
N THR A 18 -15.56 -8.62 1.26
CA THR A 18 -15.56 -7.77 0.05
C THR A 18 -14.65 -8.35 -1.02
N CYS A 19 -13.45 -8.81 -0.68
CA CYS A 19 -12.54 -9.45 -1.64
C CYS A 19 -13.13 -10.75 -2.21
N VAL A 20 -13.77 -11.57 -1.40
CA VAL A 20 -14.44 -12.79 -1.88
C VAL A 20 -15.59 -12.44 -2.83
N LEU A 21 -16.40 -11.44 -2.50
CA LEU A 21 -17.45 -10.96 -3.39
C LEU A 21 -16.89 -10.38 -4.69
N ASP A 22 -15.79 -9.64 -4.63
CA ASP A 22 -15.11 -9.10 -5.81
C ASP A 22 -14.68 -10.21 -6.77
N ILE A 23 -14.08 -11.27 -6.25
CA ILE A 23 -13.69 -12.45 -7.05
C ILE A 23 -14.92 -13.09 -7.68
N ILE A 24 -16.00 -13.28 -6.92
CA ILE A 24 -17.25 -13.89 -7.40
C ILE A 24 -17.89 -13.03 -8.50
N PHE A 25 -18.05 -11.74 -8.26
CA PHE A 25 -18.64 -10.83 -9.24
C PHE A 25 -17.79 -10.73 -10.52
N ASN A 26 -16.49 -10.62 -10.39
CA ASN A 26 -15.58 -10.58 -11.54
C ASN A 26 -15.62 -11.88 -12.33
N PHE A 27 -15.74 -13.03 -11.66
CA PHE A 27 -15.85 -14.33 -12.32
C PHE A 27 -17.10 -14.43 -13.21
N PHE A 28 -18.25 -13.91 -12.77
CA PHE A 28 -19.51 -13.94 -13.52
C PHE A 28 -19.67 -12.79 -14.51
N LEU A 29 -19.11 -11.61 -14.24
CA LEU A 29 -19.32 -10.43 -15.07
C LEU A 29 -18.31 -10.32 -16.22
N ILE A 30 -17.08 -10.74 -16.00
CA ILE A 30 -16.01 -10.64 -17.01
C ILE A 30 -16.16 -11.71 -18.09
N ASN A 31 -16.38 -12.94 -17.68
CA ASN A 31 -16.35 -14.08 -18.58
C ASN A 31 -17.71 -14.32 -19.26
N PRO A 32 -17.72 -14.71 -20.55
CA PRO A 32 -18.94 -15.21 -21.17
C PRO A 32 -19.32 -16.59 -20.60
N THR A 33 -20.56 -16.99 -20.81
CA THR A 33 -21.04 -18.34 -20.48
C THR A 33 -20.12 -19.37 -21.14
N ARG A 34 -19.56 -20.26 -20.33
CA ARG A 34 -18.59 -21.28 -20.78
C ARG A 34 -18.85 -22.62 -20.10
N GLU A 35 -18.55 -23.68 -20.81
CA GLU A 35 -18.54 -25.03 -20.23
C GLU A 35 -17.19 -25.26 -19.51
N MET A 36 -17.25 -25.56 -18.25
CA MET A 36 -16.10 -25.94 -17.44
C MET A 36 -16.25 -27.37 -16.97
N THR A 37 -15.21 -28.16 -17.21
CA THR A 37 -15.14 -29.54 -16.68
C THR A 37 -14.59 -29.47 -15.27
N VAL A 38 -15.45 -29.63 -14.26
CA VAL A 38 -15.08 -29.70 -12.85
C VAL A 38 -15.36 -31.11 -12.37
N PHE A 39 -14.34 -31.81 -11.86
CA PHE A 39 -14.44 -33.21 -11.40
C PHE A 39 -15.04 -34.18 -12.42
N GLY A 40 -14.77 -33.99 -13.74
CA GLY A 40 -15.26 -34.90 -14.78
C GLY A 40 -16.73 -34.66 -15.21
N GLN A 41 -17.40 -33.66 -14.71
CA GLN A 41 -18.73 -33.23 -15.14
C GLN A 41 -18.65 -31.90 -15.90
N ASN A 42 -19.31 -31.81 -17.04
CA ASN A 42 -19.43 -30.55 -17.81
C ASN A 42 -20.49 -29.69 -17.15
N LEU A 43 -20.06 -28.64 -16.45
CA LEU A 43 -20.91 -27.63 -15.86
C LEU A 43 -20.92 -26.39 -16.74
N THR A 44 -22.10 -25.97 -17.19
CA THR A 44 -22.28 -24.70 -17.89
C THR A 44 -22.26 -23.58 -16.84
N VAL A 45 -21.19 -22.80 -16.82
CA VAL A 45 -21.08 -21.65 -15.92
C VAL A 45 -21.59 -20.41 -16.65
N TRP A 46 -22.65 -19.84 -16.12
CA TRP A 46 -23.23 -18.62 -16.65
C TRP A 46 -22.31 -17.42 -16.45
N GLY A 47 -22.21 -16.54 -17.45
CA GLY A 47 -21.45 -15.31 -17.39
C GLY A 47 -21.94 -14.29 -18.39
N LEU A 48 -21.83 -13.00 -18.04
CA LEU A 48 -22.33 -11.88 -18.86
C LEU A 48 -21.38 -11.50 -20.01
N GLY A 49 -20.11 -11.86 -19.92
CA GLY A 49 -19.13 -11.60 -20.99
C GLY A 49 -18.84 -10.12 -21.24
N TRP A 50 -19.00 -9.27 -20.24
CA TRP A 50 -18.80 -7.82 -20.40
C TRP A 50 -17.32 -7.40 -20.40
N GLY A 51 -16.37 -8.31 -20.17
CA GLY A 51 -14.95 -7.99 -20.19
C GLY A 51 -14.56 -6.87 -19.21
N VAL A 52 -13.91 -5.81 -19.71
CA VAL A 52 -13.42 -4.68 -18.89
C VAL A 52 -14.54 -3.93 -18.15
N PRO A 53 -15.68 -3.55 -18.78
CA PRO A 53 -16.83 -3.00 -18.05
C PRO A 53 -17.36 -3.94 -16.97
N GLY A 54 -17.35 -5.26 -17.20
CA GLY A 54 -17.75 -6.27 -16.21
C GLY A 54 -16.85 -6.26 -14.98
N ALA A 55 -15.54 -6.16 -15.18
CA ALA A 55 -14.57 -6.05 -14.09
C ALA A 55 -14.81 -4.77 -13.24
N ALA A 56 -15.01 -3.63 -13.90
CA ALA A 56 -15.29 -2.37 -13.22
C ALA A 56 -16.57 -2.43 -12.38
N LEU A 57 -17.64 -3.02 -12.93
CA LEU A 57 -18.92 -3.21 -12.24
C LEU A 57 -18.80 -4.20 -11.08
N GLY A 58 -18.09 -5.31 -11.26
CA GLY A 58 -17.86 -6.30 -10.21
C GLY A 58 -17.19 -5.68 -8.98
N THR A 59 -16.11 -4.96 -9.21
CA THR A 59 -15.39 -4.26 -8.14
C THR A 59 -16.25 -3.16 -7.50
N ALA A 60 -17.01 -2.39 -8.28
CA ALA A 60 -17.92 -1.37 -7.75
C ALA A 60 -19.00 -1.97 -6.85
N LEU A 61 -19.64 -3.06 -7.27
CA LEU A 61 -20.66 -3.77 -6.49
C LEU A 61 -20.10 -4.36 -5.21
N ALA A 62 -18.92 -5.02 -5.28
CA ALA A 62 -18.27 -5.57 -4.10
C ALA A 62 -17.97 -4.49 -3.06
N ASN A 63 -17.41 -3.35 -3.51
CA ASN A 63 -17.14 -2.22 -2.64
C ASN A 63 -18.40 -1.55 -2.09
N ALA A 64 -19.49 -1.48 -2.87
CA ALA A 64 -20.77 -0.97 -2.40
C ALA A 64 -21.34 -1.86 -1.27
N VAL A 65 -21.29 -3.18 -1.41
CA VAL A 65 -21.71 -4.13 -0.37
C VAL A 65 -20.82 -3.99 0.87
N GLY A 66 -19.50 -3.96 0.70
CA GLY A 66 -18.54 -3.75 1.81
C GLY A 66 -18.77 -2.43 2.54
N GLY A 67 -19.03 -1.35 1.80
CA GLY A 67 -19.36 -0.04 2.35
C GLY A 67 -20.67 -0.02 3.12
N THR A 68 -21.71 -0.67 2.60
CA THR A 68 -23.02 -0.77 3.29
C THR A 68 -22.92 -1.62 4.56
N LEU A 69 -22.13 -2.70 4.55
CA LEU A 69 -21.88 -3.51 5.74
C LEU A 69 -21.10 -2.71 6.80
N ALA A 70 -20.05 -1.98 6.40
CA ALA A 70 -19.30 -1.13 7.30
C ALA A 70 -20.16 -0.01 7.91
N LEU A 71 -21.03 0.61 7.12
CA LEU A 71 -22.01 1.58 7.58
C LEU A 71 -23.03 0.95 8.53
N GLY A 72 -23.54 -0.25 8.21
CA GLY A 72 -24.43 -1.02 9.06
C GLY A 72 -23.84 -1.29 10.44
N VAL A 73 -22.56 -1.68 10.51
CA VAL A 73 -21.86 -1.87 11.78
C VAL A 73 -21.77 -0.57 12.58
N LEU A 74 -21.50 0.58 11.94
CA LEU A 74 -21.44 1.89 12.60
C LEU A 74 -22.80 2.35 13.11
N LEU A 75 -23.89 1.95 12.45
CA LEU A 75 -25.26 2.31 12.84
C LEU A 75 -25.84 1.39 13.92
N LEU A 76 -25.50 0.09 13.88
CA LEU A 76 -26.14 -0.92 14.71
C LEU A 76 -25.36 -1.25 15.98
N ARG A 77 -24.04 -1.04 15.96
CA ARG A 77 -23.18 -1.39 17.10
C ARG A 77 -23.09 -0.26 18.10
N ASP A 78 -23.42 -0.53 19.34
CA ASP A 78 -23.21 0.40 20.44
C ASP A 78 -21.71 0.53 20.75
N GLY A 79 -21.16 1.72 20.53
CA GLY A 79 -19.74 2.00 20.71
C GLY A 79 -19.42 3.49 20.72
N PRO A 80 -18.15 3.87 20.87
CA PRO A 80 -17.72 5.28 20.86
C PRO A 80 -17.94 5.98 19.52
N LEU A 81 -18.11 5.21 18.41
CA LEU A 81 -18.38 5.71 17.06
C LEU A 81 -19.83 5.50 16.61
N CYS A 82 -20.77 5.23 17.55
CA CYS A 82 -22.18 5.04 17.19
C CYS A 82 -22.78 6.35 16.66
N ILE A 83 -23.17 6.35 15.36
CA ILE A 83 -23.77 7.52 14.68
C ILE A 83 -25.19 7.81 15.19
N ARG A 84 -25.86 6.83 15.81
CA ARG A 84 -27.22 6.97 16.36
C ARG A 84 -27.30 7.81 17.63
N LYS A 85 -26.17 8.04 18.32
CA LYS A 85 -26.18 8.87 19.54
C LYS A 85 -26.53 10.30 19.19
N PRO A 86 -27.46 10.94 19.95
CA PRO A 86 -27.81 12.33 19.72
C PRO A 86 -26.57 13.21 19.92
N GLY A 87 -26.17 13.87 18.88
CA GLY A 87 -25.02 14.78 18.87
C GLY A 87 -25.25 15.90 17.84
N SER A 88 -24.57 17.02 18.03
CA SER A 88 -24.61 18.10 17.07
C SER A 88 -23.78 17.75 15.83
N TRP A 89 -24.38 17.71 14.67
CA TRP A 89 -23.74 17.51 13.35
C TRP A 89 -23.17 18.82 12.79
N HIS A 90 -23.12 19.88 13.58
CA HIS A 90 -22.55 21.14 13.14
C HIS A 90 -21.03 21.04 13.02
N ILE A 91 -20.54 21.27 11.81
CA ILE A 91 -19.11 21.36 11.56
C ILE A 91 -18.58 22.65 12.17
N THR A 92 -17.83 22.53 13.26
CA THR A 92 -17.18 23.67 13.89
C THR A 92 -15.93 24.08 13.10
N ARG A 93 -15.58 25.39 13.11
CA ARG A 93 -14.36 25.88 12.48
C ARG A 93 -13.10 25.18 13.01
N ALA A 94 -13.08 24.83 14.30
CA ALA A 94 -11.97 24.10 14.92
C ALA A 94 -11.83 22.67 14.32
N CYS A 95 -12.95 21.97 14.15
CA CYS A 95 -12.95 20.65 13.50
C CYS A 95 -12.42 20.74 12.06
N LEU A 96 -12.91 21.70 11.28
CA LEU A 96 -12.48 21.92 9.91
C LEU A 96 -10.97 22.25 9.83
N HIS A 97 -10.50 23.12 10.75
CA HIS A 97 -9.08 23.46 10.82
C HIS A 97 -8.20 22.22 11.10
N ASN A 98 -8.61 21.37 12.04
CA ASN A 98 -7.87 20.14 12.37
C ASN A 98 -7.86 19.14 11.20
N VAL A 99 -9.00 19.00 10.51
CA VAL A 99 -9.08 18.16 9.28
C VAL A 99 -8.14 18.67 8.20
N TRP A 100 -8.10 19.99 7.97
CA TRP A 100 -7.19 20.60 7.00
C TRP A 100 -5.72 20.45 7.39
N LYS A 101 -5.40 20.67 8.67
CA LYS A 101 -4.03 20.57 9.20
C LYS A 101 -3.41 19.19 9.01
N VAL A 102 -4.20 18.12 9.08
CA VAL A 102 -3.74 16.74 8.89
C VAL A 102 -3.97 16.28 7.45
N GLY A 103 -5.10 16.60 6.87
CA GLY A 103 -5.51 16.12 5.55
C GLY A 103 -4.76 16.77 4.39
N ALA A 104 -4.46 18.07 4.48
CA ALA A 104 -3.76 18.77 3.40
C ALA A 104 -2.34 18.23 3.14
N PRO A 105 -1.48 17.98 4.16
CA PRO A 105 -0.19 17.34 3.93
C PRO A 105 -0.31 15.93 3.34
N LEU A 106 -1.30 15.14 3.79
CA LEU A 106 -1.54 13.80 3.25
C LEU A 106 -2.00 13.84 1.78
N ALA A 107 -2.89 14.77 1.44
CA ALA A 107 -3.33 14.96 0.06
C ALA A 107 -2.17 15.41 -0.83
N ALA A 108 -1.35 16.36 -0.37
CA ALA A 108 -0.16 16.80 -1.07
C ALA A 108 0.86 15.67 -1.27
N GLU A 109 1.06 14.82 -0.25
CA GLU A 109 1.90 13.62 -0.33
C GLU A 109 1.41 12.67 -1.44
N ARG A 110 0.12 12.35 -1.45
CA ARG A 110 -0.45 11.46 -2.47
C ARG A 110 -0.34 12.06 -3.87
N ALA A 111 -0.62 13.35 -4.04
CA ALA A 111 -0.48 14.04 -5.32
C ALA A 111 0.98 14.05 -5.81
N ALA A 112 1.93 14.35 -4.93
CA ALA A 112 3.35 14.37 -5.26
C ALA A 112 3.88 12.97 -5.65
N LEU A 113 3.49 11.93 -4.90
CA LEU A 113 3.87 10.55 -5.22
C LEU A 113 3.26 10.08 -6.55
N SER A 114 1.97 10.37 -6.79
CA SER A 114 1.31 10.02 -8.05
C SER A 114 1.93 10.74 -9.24
N SER A 115 2.28 12.01 -9.10
CA SER A 115 2.96 12.77 -10.15
C SER A 115 4.34 12.20 -10.48
N ALA A 116 5.11 11.82 -9.47
CA ALA A 116 6.41 11.17 -9.67
C ALA A 116 6.28 9.80 -10.35
N GLN A 117 5.25 9.01 -10.01
CA GLN A 117 4.96 7.74 -10.69
C GLN A 117 4.67 7.93 -12.17
N VAL A 118 3.87 8.95 -12.54
CA VAL A 118 3.59 9.28 -13.95
C VAL A 118 4.88 9.61 -14.71
N LEU A 119 5.78 10.38 -14.09
CA LEU A 119 7.09 10.71 -14.70
C LEU A 119 7.97 9.46 -14.86
N LEU A 120 8.00 8.56 -13.87
CA LEU A 120 8.73 7.30 -13.96
C LEU A 120 8.19 6.40 -15.08
N VAL A 121 6.87 6.28 -15.21
CA VAL A 121 6.25 5.53 -16.31
C VAL A 121 6.65 6.14 -17.65
N ARG A 122 6.72 7.47 -17.77
CA ARG A 122 7.19 8.16 -18.98
C ARG A 122 8.66 7.82 -19.31
N ILE A 123 9.53 7.75 -18.30
CA ILE A 123 10.95 7.35 -18.49
C ILE A 123 11.00 5.90 -19.01
N VAL A 124 10.26 5.00 -18.35
CA VAL A 124 10.23 3.56 -18.74
C VAL A 124 9.63 3.38 -20.13
N SER A 125 8.62 4.18 -20.53
CA SER A 125 8.02 4.08 -21.86
C SER A 125 8.99 4.38 -22.99
N GLY A 126 10.01 5.18 -22.74
CA GLY A 126 11.10 5.44 -23.70
C GLY A 126 12.08 4.27 -23.90
N LEU A 127 12.02 3.23 -23.04
CA LEU A 127 12.94 2.08 -23.10
C LEU A 127 12.45 0.90 -23.96
N GLY A 128 11.25 1.02 -24.53
CA GLY A 128 10.67 -0.01 -25.42
C GLY A 128 9.63 -0.93 -24.73
N THR A 129 8.92 -1.71 -25.56
CA THR A 129 7.76 -2.49 -25.12
C THR A 129 8.11 -3.60 -24.11
N THR A 130 9.24 -4.28 -24.31
CA THR A 130 9.72 -5.31 -23.37
C THR A 130 10.01 -4.74 -22.00
N ALA A 131 10.59 -3.52 -21.93
CA ALA A 131 10.86 -2.83 -20.66
C ALA A 131 9.56 -2.40 -19.96
N ILE A 132 8.57 -1.91 -20.71
CA ILE A 132 7.25 -1.55 -20.16
C ILE A 132 6.57 -2.78 -19.58
N ALA A 133 6.55 -3.90 -20.32
CA ALA A 133 5.95 -5.14 -19.85
C ALA A 133 6.65 -5.67 -18.61
N ALA A 134 7.99 -5.77 -18.64
CA ALA A 134 8.78 -6.21 -17.49
C ALA A 134 8.59 -5.31 -16.25
N ASN A 135 8.50 -3.98 -16.43
CA ASN A 135 8.24 -3.06 -15.33
C ASN A 135 6.83 -3.24 -14.74
N SER A 136 5.81 -3.33 -15.58
CA SER A 136 4.42 -3.48 -15.12
C SER A 136 4.21 -4.79 -14.36
N LEU A 137 4.72 -5.89 -14.92
CA LEU A 137 4.63 -7.21 -14.27
C LEU A 137 5.53 -7.30 -13.03
N GLY A 138 6.71 -6.67 -13.06
CA GLY A 138 7.62 -6.57 -11.91
C GLY A 138 6.97 -5.85 -10.73
N VAL A 139 6.35 -4.70 -10.96
CA VAL A 139 5.61 -3.96 -9.93
C VAL A 139 4.44 -4.79 -9.37
N SER A 140 3.76 -5.56 -10.22
CA SER A 140 2.69 -6.45 -9.78
C SER A 140 3.22 -7.58 -8.87
N ALA A 141 4.38 -8.15 -9.21
CA ALA A 141 5.03 -9.19 -8.39
C ALA A 141 5.53 -8.61 -7.05
N GLU A 142 6.17 -7.44 -7.07
CA GLU A 142 6.62 -6.72 -5.87
C GLU A 142 5.45 -6.39 -4.92
N SER A 143 4.26 -6.11 -5.47
CA SER A 143 3.08 -5.76 -4.67
C SER A 143 2.71 -6.83 -3.64
N LEU A 144 3.01 -8.09 -3.90
CA LEU A 144 2.79 -9.18 -2.95
C LEU A 144 3.64 -9.03 -1.68
N CYS A 145 4.85 -8.46 -1.81
CA CYS A 145 5.75 -8.24 -0.68
C CYS A 145 5.30 -7.05 0.17
N TYR A 146 5.09 -5.89 -0.42
CA TYR A 146 4.80 -4.68 0.36
C TYR A 146 3.37 -4.64 0.94
N MET A 147 2.42 -5.44 0.45
CA MET A 147 1.09 -5.54 1.06
C MET A 147 1.14 -6.00 2.52
N ALA A 148 2.06 -6.92 2.86
CA ALA A 148 2.29 -7.32 4.25
C ALA A 148 2.79 -6.13 5.10
N GLY A 149 3.68 -5.31 4.54
CA GLY A 149 4.17 -4.08 5.18
C GLY A 149 3.06 -3.08 5.49
N TYR A 150 2.13 -2.86 4.56
CA TYR A 150 0.97 -1.98 4.77
C TYR A 150 0.03 -2.49 5.87
N GLY A 151 -0.16 -3.82 5.98
CA GLY A 151 -0.92 -4.39 7.09
C GLY A 151 -0.33 -4.05 8.46
N ILE A 152 1.00 -4.13 8.58
CA ILE A 152 1.72 -3.76 9.81
C ILE A 152 1.69 -2.25 10.02
N GLN A 153 1.78 -1.44 8.96
CA GLN A 153 1.65 0.01 9.02
C GLN A 153 0.31 0.45 9.64
N ASP A 154 -0.79 -0.16 9.22
CA ASP A 154 -2.12 0.13 9.75
C ASP A 154 -2.22 -0.21 11.26
N ALA A 155 -1.62 -1.32 11.68
CA ALA A 155 -1.55 -1.70 13.09
C ALA A 155 -0.68 -0.71 13.88
N ALA A 156 0.49 -0.32 13.36
CA ALA A 156 1.38 0.64 13.99
C ALA A 156 0.73 2.01 14.15
N LEU A 157 0.03 2.49 13.12
CA LEU A 157 -0.72 3.74 13.14
C LEU A 157 -1.77 3.73 14.28
N ALA A 158 -2.52 2.63 14.42
CA ALA A 158 -3.55 2.51 15.45
C ALA A 158 -2.94 2.44 16.86
N LEU A 159 -1.94 1.57 17.07
CA LEU A 159 -1.30 1.37 18.39
C LEU A 159 -0.58 2.62 18.88
N VAL A 160 0.19 3.26 18.00
CA VAL A 160 0.91 4.50 18.35
C VAL A 160 -0.08 5.64 18.59
N GLY A 161 -1.12 5.77 17.76
CA GLY A 161 -2.16 6.77 17.93
C GLY A 161 -2.88 6.65 19.28
N GLN A 162 -3.25 5.42 19.67
CA GLN A 162 -3.86 5.15 20.98
C GLN A 162 -2.91 5.46 22.15
N ALA A 163 -1.62 5.08 22.04
CA ALA A 163 -0.64 5.34 23.08
C ALA A 163 -0.36 6.85 23.25
N VAL A 164 -0.31 7.60 22.15
CA VAL A 164 -0.17 9.07 22.16
C VAL A 164 -1.44 9.72 22.76
N GLY A 165 -2.63 9.27 22.36
CA GLY A 165 -3.90 9.75 22.90
C GLY A 165 -4.05 9.47 24.40
N ALA A 166 -3.46 8.38 24.91
CA ALA A 166 -3.38 8.07 26.33
C ALA A 166 -2.22 8.80 27.07
N ASN A 167 -1.51 9.69 26.40
CA ASN A 167 -0.32 10.42 26.90
C ASN A 167 0.84 9.52 27.39
N ARG A 168 0.93 8.29 26.83
CA ARG A 168 1.95 7.29 27.18
C ARG A 168 3.05 7.25 26.11
N ARG A 169 3.90 8.28 26.08
CA ARG A 169 4.95 8.45 25.07
C ARG A 169 5.94 7.28 25.00
N ASP A 170 6.27 6.68 26.17
CA ASP A 170 7.18 5.52 26.23
C ASP A 170 6.59 4.30 25.51
N MET A 171 5.30 4.07 25.69
CA MET A 171 4.59 2.99 25.00
C MET A 171 4.51 3.25 23.50
N ALA A 172 4.21 4.49 23.10
CA ALA A 172 4.18 4.87 21.69
C ALA A 172 5.53 4.59 20.98
N LYS A 173 6.65 4.96 21.65
CA LYS A 173 7.99 4.69 21.16
C LYS A 173 8.29 3.20 21.04
N ARG A 174 7.92 2.41 22.06
CA ARG A 174 8.10 0.95 22.04
C ARG A 174 7.29 0.29 20.92
N PHE A 175 6.04 0.65 20.76
CA PHE A 175 5.19 0.13 19.68
C PHE A 175 5.72 0.49 18.29
N ALA A 176 6.16 1.74 18.10
CA ALA A 176 6.74 2.17 16.83
C ALA A 176 7.97 1.32 16.45
N TRP A 177 8.91 1.12 17.40
CA TRP A 177 10.11 0.30 17.14
C TRP A 177 9.77 -1.17 16.92
N LEU A 178 8.89 -1.74 17.74
CA LEU A 178 8.49 -3.16 17.62
C LEU A 178 7.81 -3.42 16.28
N CYS A 179 6.82 -2.60 15.92
CA CYS A 179 6.13 -2.75 14.62
C CYS A 179 7.08 -2.57 13.45
N THR A 180 8.00 -1.58 13.53
CA THR A 180 8.98 -1.35 12.46
C THR A 180 9.94 -2.54 12.32
N ALA A 181 10.43 -3.10 13.42
CA ALA A 181 11.28 -4.28 13.39
C ALA A 181 10.55 -5.50 12.82
N MET A 182 9.28 -5.70 13.20
CA MET A 182 8.43 -6.75 12.62
C MET A 182 8.22 -6.54 11.11
N GLY A 183 7.93 -5.31 10.70
CA GLY A 183 7.75 -4.98 9.27
C GLY A 183 9.02 -5.24 8.46
N MET A 184 10.18 -4.80 8.97
CA MET A 184 11.48 -5.10 8.37
C MET A 184 11.73 -6.61 8.26
N GLY A 185 11.45 -7.37 9.32
CA GLY A 185 11.66 -8.82 9.35
C GLY A 185 10.77 -9.56 8.34
N ILE A 186 9.50 -9.23 8.29
CA ILE A 186 8.55 -9.87 7.35
C ILE A 186 8.91 -9.49 5.91
N MET A 187 9.21 -8.21 5.64
CA MET A 187 9.59 -7.78 4.29
C MET A 187 10.98 -8.30 3.88
N ALA A 188 11.90 -8.51 4.84
CA ALA A 188 13.14 -9.22 4.56
C ALA A 188 12.89 -10.67 4.13
N LEU A 189 12.00 -11.37 4.81
CA LEU A 189 11.66 -12.75 4.49
C LEU A 189 10.97 -12.86 3.12
N THR A 190 10.00 -11.98 2.84
CA THR A 190 9.34 -11.93 1.52
C THR A 190 10.31 -11.49 0.42
N GLY A 191 11.26 -10.60 0.72
CA GLY A 191 12.33 -10.18 -0.18
C GLY A 191 13.27 -11.33 -0.55
N VAL A 192 13.64 -12.20 0.40
CA VAL A 192 14.37 -13.44 0.09
C VAL A 192 13.56 -14.32 -0.85
N GLY A 193 12.26 -14.49 -0.58
CA GLY A 193 11.35 -15.20 -1.48
C GLY A 193 11.32 -14.58 -2.89
N LEU A 194 11.21 -13.25 -2.97
CA LEU A 194 11.23 -12.52 -4.23
C LEU A 194 12.53 -12.74 -5.01
N TYR A 195 13.67 -12.72 -4.32
CA TYR A 195 14.97 -12.95 -4.93
C TYR A 195 15.12 -14.37 -5.52
N VAL A 196 14.74 -15.39 -4.73
CA VAL A 196 14.88 -16.80 -5.11
C VAL A 196 13.89 -17.18 -6.21
N PHE A 197 12.62 -16.78 -6.05
CA PHE A 197 11.54 -17.17 -6.96
C PHE A 197 11.25 -16.14 -8.05
N ALA A 198 12.11 -15.12 -8.27
CA ALA A 198 11.89 -14.07 -9.26
C ALA A 198 11.53 -14.58 -10.67
N PRO A 199 12.24 -15.57 -11.26
CA PRO A 199 11.87 -16.08 -12.59
C PRO A 199 10.51 -16.79 -12.60
N GLN A 200 10.21 -17.56 -11.56
CA GLN A 200 8.94 -18.29 -11.43
C GLN A 200 7.77 -17.34 -11.27
N LEU A 201 7.95 -16.30 -10.45
CA LEU A 201 6.94 -15.24 -10.26
C LEU A 201 6.66 -14.51 -11.58
N MET A 202 7.69 -14.14 -12.33
CA MET A 202 7.49 -13.54 -13.66
C MET A 202 6.82 -14.50 -14.63
N GLY A 203 7.16 -15.80 -14.58
CA GLY A 203 6.56 -16.84 -15.42
C GLY A 203 5.07 -17.08 -15.18
N ILE A 204 4.52 -16.70 -14.02
CA ILE A 204 3.08 -16.74 -13.76
C ILE A 204 2.34 -15.71 -14.62
N PHE A 205 2.97 -14.56 -14.87
CA PHE A 205 2.33 -13.43 -15.57
C PHE A 205 2.53 -13.46 -17.08
N THR A 206 3.63 -14.05 -17.58
CA THR A 206 3.96 -14.05 -19.01
C THR A 206 4.78 -15.29 -19.41
N ALA A 207 4.64 -15.68 -20.68
CA ALA A 207 5.46 -16.73 -21.30
C ALA A 207 6.66 -16.18 -22.09
N ASP A 208 6.80 -14.84 -22.23
CA ASP A 208 7.88 -14.22 -22.98
C ASP A 208 9.20 -14.30 -22.19
N ALA A 209 10.15 -15.09 -22.71
CA ALA A 209 11.44 -15.32 -22.08
C ALA A 209 12.26 -14.03 -21.87
N ALA A 210 12.16 -13.05 -22.80
CA ALA A 210 12.88 -11.78 -22.68
C ALA A 210 12.32 -10.93 -21.54
N VAL A 211 10.98 -10.89 -21.39
CA VAL A 211 10.30 -10.19 -20.29
C VAL A 211 10.60 -10.87 -18.95
N ILE A 212 10.59 -12.20 -18.90
CA ILE A 212 10.92 -12.98 -17.68
C ILE A 212 12.36 -12.71 -17.25
N ALA A 213 13.32 -12.77 -18.18
CA ALA A 213 14.73 -12.57 -17.85
C ALA A 213 15.01 -11.14 -17.33
N LEU A 214 14.44 -10.13 -17.98
CA LEU A 214 14.57 -8.73 -17.56
C LEU A 214 13.86 -8.48 -16.24
N GLY A 215 12.61 -8.94 -16.09
CA GLY A 215 11.82 -8.81 -14.87
C GLY A 215 12.45 -9.51 -13.67
N ALA A 216 12.96 -10.72 -13.83
CA ALA A 216 13.66 -11.42 -12.76
C ALA A 216 14.94 -10.69 -12.31
N ARG A 217 15.67 -10.06 -13.24
CA ARG A 217 16.86 -9.27 -12.90
C ARG A 217 16.49 -8.05 -12.05
N VAL A 218 15.46 -7.31 -12.43
CA VAL A 218 15.06 -6.10 -11.70
C VAL A 218 14.44 -6.44 -10.35
N LEU A 219 13.64 -7.51 -10.22
CA LEU A 219 13.10 -7.99 -8.96
C LEU A 219 14.20 -8.40 -7.97
N ARG A 220 15.28 -9.01 -8.44
CA ARG A 220 16.43 -9.35 -7.59
C ARG A 220 17.15 -8.13 -7.04
N ILE A 221 17.20 -7.03 -7.80
CA ILE A 221 17.77 -5.76 -7.32
C ILE A 221 16.89 -5.19 -6.21
N GLU A 222 15.57 -5.21 -6.42
CA GLU A 222 14.58 -4.69 -5.46
C GLU A 222 14.57 -5.46 -4.15
N ALA A 223 14.74 -6.78 -4.20
CA ALA A 223 14.74 -7.66 -3.05
C ALA A 223 15.70 -7.19 -1.92
N PHE A 224 16.80 -6.53 -2.27
CA PHE A 224 17.73 -5.95 -1.29
C PHE A 224 17.17 -4.72 -0.57
N ALA A 225 16.25 -3.99 -1.19
CA ALA A 225 15.65 -2.81 -0.60
C ALA A 225 14.44 -3.14 0.29
N GLU A 226 13.84 -4.33 0.16
CA GLU A 226 12.63 -4.74 0.86
C GLU A 226 12.66 -4.51 2.39
N PRO A 227 13.73 -4.85 3.14
CA PRO A 227 13.77 -4.58 4.57
C PRO A 227 13.70 -3.08 4.90
N MET A 228 14.39 -2.24 4.12
CA MET A 228 14.39 -0.79 4.31
C MET A 228 13.08 -0.16 3.82
N PHE A 229 12.47 -0.74 2.81
CA PHE A 229 11.13 -0.37 2.38
C PHE A 229 10.11 -0.64 3.49
N GLY A 230 10.15 -1.82 4.12
CA GLY A 230 9.35 -2.16 5.30
C GLY A 230 9.54 -1.17 6.45
N ALA A 231 10.79 -0.79 6.73
CA ALA A 231 11.08 0.25 7.72
C ALA A 231 10.39 1.58 7.37
N SER A 232 10.47 2.03 6.12
CA SER A 232 9.86 3.30 5.69
C SER A 232 8.34 3.28 5.78
N ILE A 233 7.69 2.18 5.35
CA ILE A 233 6.23 2.01 5.40
C ILE A 233 5.75 2.06 6.84
N VAL A 234 6.29 1.21 7.73
CA VAL A 234 5.79 1.08 9.09
C VAL A 234 6.15 2.28 9.98
N ALA A 235 7.35 2.82 9.82
CA ALA A 235 7.74 4.04 10.54
C ALA A 235 6.89 5.24 10.13
N SER A 236 6.54 5.39 8.83
CA SER A 236 5.64 6.45 8.38
C SER A 236 4.25 6.32 9.02
N GLY A 237 3.70 5.09 9.09
CA GLY A 237 2.44 4.83 9.77
C GLY A 237 2.49 5.19 11.25
N SER A 238 3.56 4.83 11.94
CA SER A 238 3.78 5.17 13.35
C SER A 238 3.81 6.69 13.58
N MET A 239 4.51 7.44 12.71
CA MET A 239 4.59 8.90 12.80
C MET A 239 3.26 9.57 12.46
N GLN A 240 2.54 9.06 11.45
CA GLN A 240 1.19 9.55 11.11
C GLN A 240 0.22 9.29 12.26
N GLY A 241 0.31 8.14 12.95
CA GLY A 241 -0.45 7.83 14.16
C GLY A 241 -0.18 8.81 15.30
N ALA A 242 1.03 9.34 15.39
CA ALA A 242 1.40 10.39 16.35
C ALA A 242 1.08 11.82 15.87
N GLY A 243 0.49 12.01 14.67
CA GLY A 243 0.14 13.32 14.12
C GLY A 243 1.25 14.03 13.34
N ASP A 244 2.42 13.39 13.12
CA ASP A 244 3.52 13.98 12.34
C ASP A 244 3.40 13.69 10.83
N SER A 245 2.26 14.01 10.22
CA SER A 245 2.02 13.83 8.78
C SER A 245 2.91 14.70 7.92
N THR A 246 3.20 15.94 8.35
CA THR A 246 4.07 16.88 7.61
C THR A 246 5.50 16.37 7.50
N GLY A 247 6.02 15.74 8.57
CA GLY A 247 7.35 15.14 8.54
C GLY A 247 7.44 13.98 7.56
N CYS A 248 6.42 13.12 7.53
CA CYS A 248 6.32 12.02 6.57
C CYS A 248 6.26 12.54 5.13
N PHE A 249 5.44 13.56 4.87
CA PHE A 249 5.35 14.21 3.56
C PHE A 249 6.70 14.69 3.05
N ILE A 250 7.44 15.44 3.87
CA ILE A 250 8.75 15.99 3.47
C ILE A 250 9.75 14.88 3.17
N LEU A 251 9.82 13.84 4.02
CA LEU A 251 10.73 12.71 3.81
C LEU A 251 10.42 11.95 2.52
N ASN A 252 9.14 11.67 2.27
CA ASN A 252 8.70 11.00 1.05
C ASN A 252 8.94 11.85 -0.20
N LEU A 253 8.68 13.17 -0.11
CA LEU A 253 8.93 14.09 -1.22
C LEU A 253 10.42 14.14 -1.58
N VAL A 254 11.29 14.38 -0.57
CA VAL A 254 12.74 14.47 -0.79
C VAL A 254 13.30 13.15 -1.34
N SER A 255 12.86 12.01 -0.82
CA SER A 255 13.30 10.71 -1.28
C SER A 255 12.86 10.44 -2.72
N MET A 256 11.58 10.60 -3.02
CA MET A 256 10.99 10.26 -4.32
C MET A 256 11.48 11.19 -5.44
N TRP A 257 11.47 12.51 -5.20
CA TRP A 257 11.85 13.50 -6.20
C TRP A 257 13.36 13.75 -6.22
N GLY A 258 14.00 13.83 -5.03
CA GLY A 258 15.43 14.10 -4.93
C GLY A 258 16.33 12.92 -5.27
N VAL A 259 15.93 11.69 -4.88
CA VAL A 259 16.76 10.51 -5.10
C VAL A 259 16.26 9.68 -6.27
N ARG A 260 15.01 9.18 -6.20
CA ARG A 260 14.51 8.21 -7.18
C ARG A 260 14.41 8.80 -8.59
N LEU A 261 13.77 9.95 -8.74
CA LEU A 261 13.56 10.56 -10.05
C LEU A 261 14.90 11.01 -10.66
N THR A 262 15.76 11.64 -9.86
CA THR A 262 17.09 12.09 -10.31
C THR A 262 17.96 10.94 -10.76
N LEU A 263 18.06 9.88 -9.95
CA LEU A 263 18.84 8.70 -10.31
C LEU A 263 18.23 7.94 -11.49
N ALA A 264 16.89 7.86 -11.58
CA ALA A 264 16.23 7.21 -12.71
C ALA A 264 16.56 7.92 -14.03
N VAL A 265 16.52 9.26 -14.07
CA VAL A 265 16.90 10.03 -15.27
C VAL A 265 18.36 9.82 -15.64
N LEU A 266 19.25 9.75 -14.67
CA LEU A 266 20.69 9.56 -14.91
C LEU A 266 21.05 8.13 -15.33
N LEU A 267 20.43 7.12 -14.72
CA LEU A 267 20.77 5.72 -14.94
C LEU A 267 20.00 5.06 -16.10
N ALA A 268 18.78 5.53 -16.41
CA ALA A 268 17.97 4.94 -17.48
C ALA A 268 18.66 4.94 -18.85
N PRO A 269 19.37 6.02 -19.31
CA PRO A 269 20.04 6.02 -20.61
C PRO A 269 21.18 5.00 -20.71
N HIS A 270 21.86 4.69 -19.60
CA HIS A 270 23.04 3.81 -19.58
C HIS A 270 22.70 2.34 -19.30
N PHE A 271 21.73 2.09 -18.43
CA PHE A 271 21.39 0.76 -17.92
C PHE A 271 19.97 0.32 -18.25
N GLY A 272 19.19 1.14 -18.95
CA GLY A 272 17.81 0.83 -19.30
C GLY A 272 16.93 0.61 -18.05
N LEU A 273 16.05 -0.39 -18.08
CA LEU A 273 15.15 -0.70 -16.98
C LEU A 273 15.90 -1.07 -15.69
N VAL A 274 17.03 -1.74 -15.78
CA VAL A 274 17.88 -2.10 -14.63
C VAL A 274 18.33 -0.84 -13.89
N GLY A 275 18.67 0.23 -14.61
CA GLY A 275 19.04 1.53 -14.03
C GLY A 275 17.88 2.18 -13.26
N VAL A 276 16.65 2.09 -13.79
CA VAL A 276 15.44 2.63 -13.13
C VAL A 276 15.17 1.91 -11.81
N TRP A 277 15.30 0.58 -11.79
CA TRP A 277 15.09 -0.22 -10.59
C TRP A 277 16.25 -0.11 -9.58
N ALA A 278 17.47 0.08 -10.05
CA ALA A 278 18.60 0.42 -9.17
C ALA A 278 18.39 1.78 -8.49
N ALA A 279 17.86 2.77 -9.21
CA ALA A 279 17.46 4.06 -8.63
C ALA A 279 16.34 3.90 -7.59
N MET A 280 15.37 3.01 -7.84
CA MET A 280 14.32 2.65 -6.89
C MET A 280 14.89 2.01 -5.63
N CYS A 281 15.76 1.01 -5.76
CA CYS A 281 16.44 0.36 -4.65
C CYS A 281 17.23 1.37 -3.78
N ALA A 282 18.03 2.24 -4.40
CA ALA A 282 18.76 3.29 -3.70
C ALA A 282 17.84 4.27 -2.96
N GLU A 283 16.73 4.63 -3.58
CA GLU A 283 15.71 5.51 -2.98
C GLU A 283 15.06 4.84 -1.76
N LEU A 284 14.61 3.60 -1.88
CA LEU A 284 13.95 2.88 -0.80
C LEU A 284 14.88 2.68 0.40
N CYS A 285 16.17 2.38 0.15
CA CYS A 285 17.19 2.33 1.20
C CYS A 285 17.39 3.69 1.88
N THR A 286 17.50 4.76 1.09
CA THR A 286 17.66 6.13 1.62
C THR A 286 16.43 6.54 2.41
N ARG A 287 15.23 6.29 1.90
CA ARG A 287 13.97 6.60 2.57
C ARG A 287 13.84 5.84 3.88
N GLY A 288 14.10 4.54 3.89
CA GLY A 288 14.11 3.74 5.10
C GLY A 288 15.07 4.30 6.15
N ALA A 289 16.30 4.64 5.76
CA ALA A 289 17.28 5.23 6.65
C ALA A 289 16.82 6.59 7.23
N LEU A 290 16.22 7.45 6.40
CA LEU A 290 15.70 8.76 6.84
C LEU A 290 14.57 8.60 7.85
N PHE A 291 13.64 7.66 7.62
CA PHE A 291 12.55 7.37 8.56
C PHE A 291 13.07 6.79 9.87
N LEU A 292 14.02 5.85 9.84
CA LEU A 292 14.66 5.28 11.04
C LEU A 292 15.41 6.35 11.83
N LEU A 293 16.17 7.22 11.17
CA LEU A 293 16.88 8.34 11.82
C LEU A 293 15.90 9.32 12.48
N ARG A 294 14.78 9.66 11.81
CA ARG A 294 13.75 10.51 12.39
C ARG A 294 13.09 9.85 13.60
N MET A 295 12.82 8.54 13.51
CA MET A 295 12.23 7.76 14.59
C MET A 295 13.17 7.71 15.81
N ALA A 296 14.47 7.50 15.57
CA ALA A 296 15.50 7.49 16.62
C ALA A 296 15.62 8.84 17.35
N ARG A 297 15.53 9.96 16.60
CA ARG A 297 15.58 11.32 17.18
C ARG A 297 14.39 11.66 18.10
N GLY A 298 13.27 10.95 18.02
CA GLY A 298 12.12 11.08 18.91
C GLY A 298 11.26 12.35 18.74
N LYS A 299 11.70 13.34 17.94
CA LYS A 299 10.99 14.62 17.74
C LYS A 299 9.61 14.52 17.13
N TRP A 300 9.27 13.38 16.54
CA TRP A 300 7.94 13.10 15.97
C TRP A 300 6.84 12.95 17.04
N LEU A 301 7.21 12.61 18.29
CA LEU A 301 6.29 12.51 19.43
C LEU A 301 5.88 13.87 19.99
N ASP A 302 6.67 14.93 19.76
CA ASP A 302 6.40 16.25 20.31
C ASP A 302 5.30 17.01 19.53
N LYS A 303 5.00 16.58 18.30
CA LYS A 303 3.97 17.18 17.44
C LYS A 303 2.56 16.63 17.69
N GLY A 304 2.43 15.52 18.38
CA GLY A 304 1.16 14.88 18.71
C GLY A 304 0.39 15.46 19.90
N ALA A 305 0.85 16.57 20.46
CA ALA A 305 0.07 17.35 21.43
C ALA A 305 -0.85 18.29 20.65
N LEU A 306 -2.02 17.80 20.24
CA LEU A 306 -3.17 18.58 19.74
C LEU A 306 -4.06 18.97 20.93
#